data_6288d1ef82c19b6d3c7fefe76e955f18
#
_entry.id   6288d1ef82c19b6d3c7fefe76e955f18
#
_cell.length_a   1.000
_cell.length_b   1.000
_cell.length_c   1.000
_cell.angle_alpha   90.00
_cell.angle_beta   90.00
_cell.angle_gamma   90.00
#
_symmetry.space_group_name_H-M   'P 1'
#
loop_
_entity.id
_entity.type
_entity.pdbx_description
1 polymer ?
#
loop_
_entity_poly.entity_id
_entity_poly.type
_entity_poly.pdbx_seq_one_letter_code
_entity_poly.pdbx_strand_id
1 'polypeptide(L)'
;MPPQNDVQNRFVEFANETFLDYPELIAAWEADMGKIYDINSDDFQPCQSLKAFLVIINRIAMEHSLNLQEIDEWIHLYSSEIRDFVIPYIQFEDSNNVSPNQNIVTELLNQSFIESGSALLYHKLRDTISKNEFQIKTEYPTALINEKTLKATAQVRSEGNALHLLSSEEIDQWKNLTAQAITSMDDLTADIFDIISILWMRQASHKDQMINFHTDDALNLRQVQGRKSIEGYQSAYRKKERDEIMKRLAALTTIWIRIERDKLKFVDAESNEIDELEQVQFNPLFILDSVTVAYRDSQPVGIYECKIRPGELLANFLYGSKKSSGLLALKTLKYNPIKQKYHKRLARYLSWQWRIRQKGADYFRPYSIGGDKGLLNVMGIQENGRYGSRIKEHFENILDTLQQDGIINEWKYLESFNESMVEENKNWFHDNWINAKVQIVPPTEITVQNNKEYLSLEMGESEQQEMNFAAILRNMTKKETAASEVMEMDVTPENMKQTRLNRGQKLAAVAKEIGISHTTLSRYENGKISNPTEENMLKMKNWLNKL
;
A
#
# COMPACT_ATOMS: atom_id res chain seq x y z
N MET A 1 -14.68 14.82 40.93
CA MET A 1 -13.85 15.39 39.83
C MET A 1 -12.90 16.38 40.48
N PRO A 2 -11.58 16.31 40.31
CA PRO A 2 -10.69 17.38 40.72
C PRO A 2 -11.08 18.67 39.98
N PRO A 3 -10.91 19.85 40.58
CA PRO A 3 -11.26 21.08 39.96
C PRO A 3 -10.45 21.22 38.64
N GLN A 4 -11.12 21.65 37.59
CA GLN A 4 -10.60 21.78 36.22
C GLN A 4 -9.26 22.56 36.15
N ASN A 5 -9.01 23.45 37.10
CA ASN A 5 -7.76 24.19 37.26
C ASN A 5 -6.53 23.30 37.56
N ASP A 6 -6.70 22.17 38.24
CA ASP A 6 -5.57 21.31 38.63
C ASP A 6 -4.95 20.60 37.43
N VAL A 7 -5.78 20.15 36.47
CA VAL A 7 -5.31 19.48 35.23
C VAL A 7 -4.57 20.46 34.33
N GLN A 8 -5.06 21.70 34.23
CA GLN A 8 -4.45 22.76 33.44
C GLN A 8 -3.07 23.14 34.01
N ASN A 9 -2.96 23.32 35.31
CA ASN A 9 -1.70 23.66 35.96
C ASN A 9 -0.64 22.57 35.75
N ARG A 10 -1.01 21.31 35.80
CA ARG A 10 -0.09 20.18 35.58
C ARG A 10 0.46 20.13 34.16
N PHE A 11 -0.37 20.42 33.15
CA PHE A 11 0.12 20.48 31.77
C PHE A 11 1.08 21.65 31.55
N VAL A 12 0.84 22.79 32.19
CA VAL A 12 1.76 23.94 32.14
C VAL A 12 3.07 23.61 32.88
N GLU A 13 3.01 22.93 34.02
CA GLU A 13 4.21 22.48 34.74
C GLU A 13 5.03 21.51 33.88
N PHE A 14 4.38 20.51 33.27
CA PHE A 14 5.03 19.57 32.35
C PHE A 14 5.65 20.28 31.13
N ALA A 15 4.91 21.21 30.52
CA ALA A 15 5.43 21.99 29.39
C ALA A 15 6.67 22.79 29.80
N ASN A 16 6.65 23.45 30.96
CA ASN A 16 7.78 24.20 31.50
C ASN A 16 9.00 23.32 31.74
N GLU A 17 8.84 22.10 32.24
CA GLU A 17 9.93 21.18 32.50
C GLU A 17 10.50 20.56 31.22
N THR A 18 9.62 20.16 30.31
CA THR A 18 9.99 19.36 29.14
C THR A 18 10.44 20.22 27.95
N PHE A 19 9.91 21.44 27.80
CA PHE A 19 10.13 22.32 26.65
C PHE A 19 10.80 23.64 27.04
N LEU A 20 11.68 23.63 28.06
CA LEU A 20 12.43 24.79 28.52
C LEU A 20 13.14 25.59 27.41
N ASP A 21 13.58 24.87 26.34
CA ASP A 21 14.26 25.46 25.19
C ASP A 21 13.29 26.15 24.21
N TYR A 22 11.99 26.10 24.45
CA TYR A 22 10.93 26.62 23.59
C TYR A 22 9.93 27.50 24.37
N PRO A 23 10.33 28.66 24.86
CA PRO A 23 9.48 29.52 25.69
C PRO A 23 8.22 30.02 24.96
N GLU A 24 8.25 30.12 23.63
CA GLU A 24 7.11 30.53 22.80
C GLU A 24 6.00 29.48 22.79
N LEU A 25 6.36 28.20 22.80
CA LEU A 25 5.42 27.10 22.93
C LEU A 25 4.67 27.17 24.27
N ILE A 26 5.40 27.41 25.36
CA ILE A 26 4.81 27.50 26.69
C ILE A 26 3.79 28.63 26.73
N ALA A 27 4.15 29.80 26.21
CA ALA A 27 3.26 30.97 26.13
C ALA A 27 2.02 30.68 25.24
N ALA A 28 2.18 29.98 24.11
CA ALA A 28 1.06 29.58 23.24
C ALA A 28 0.12 28.60 23.94
N TRP A 29 0.67 27.59 24.66
CA TRP A 29 -0.13 26.64 25.42
C TRP A 29 -0.87 27.30 26.58
N GLU A 30 -0.23 28.21 27.32
CA GLU A 30 -0.88 28.99 28.37
C GLU A 30 -2.05 29.83 27.82
N ALA A 31 -1.86 30.47 26.68
CA ALA A 31 -2.89 31.26 26.02
C ALA A 31 -4.08 30.40 25.52
N ASP A 32 -3.81 29.21 25.00
CA ASP A 32 -4.85 28.28 24.52
C ASP A 32 -5.56 27.59 25.71
N MET A 33 -4.81 27.23 26.74
CA MET A 33 -5.37 26.60 27.95
C MET A 33 -6.29 27.55 28.73
N GLY A 34 -6.03 28.85 28.70
CA GLY A 34 -6.94 29.86 29.22
C GLY A 34 -8.31 29.91 28.52
N LYS A 35 -8.41 29.32 27.32
CA LYS A 35 -9.64 29.23 26.53
C LYS A 35 -10.41 27.92 26.70
N ILE A 36 -9.86 26.92 27.39
CA ILE A 36 -10.39 25.55 27.52
C ILE A 36 -11.63 25.44 28.43
N TYR A 37 -12.32 26.51 28.77
CA TYR A 37 -13.54 26.41 29.56
C TYR A 37 -14.67 25.62 28.88
N ASP A 38 -14.52 25.29 27.61
CA ASP A 38 -15.49 24.46 26.87
C ASP A 38 -14.79 23.59 25.83
N ILE A 39 -14.23 22.43 26.28
CA ILE A 39 -13.61 21.42 25.41
C ILE A 39 -14.59 20.86 24.36
N ASN A 40 -15.90 21.04 24.59
CA ASN A 40 -16.96 20.58 23.70
C ASN A 40 -17.47 21.69 22.76
N SER A 41 -16.89 22.88 22.80
CA SER A 41 -17.28 23.93 21.84
C SER A 41 -16.59 23.69 20.50
N ASP A 42 -17.34 23.80 19.39
CA ASP A 42 -16.82 23.75 18.02
C ASP A 42 -15.79 24.85 17.74
N ASP A 43 -15.67 25.83 18.64
CA ASP A 43 -14.74 26.97 18.54
C ASP A 43 -13.36 26.70 19.15
N PHE A 44 -13.16 25.56 19.86
CA PHE A 44 -11.87 25.23 20.44
C PHE A 44 -10.88 24.74 19.37
N GLN A 45 -9.98 25.60 18.93
CA GLN A 45 -8.90 25.27 18.01
C GLN A 45 -7.54 25.53 18.68
N PRO A 46 -7.00 24.55 19.41
CA PRO A 46 -5.67 24.69 20.01
C PRO A 46 -4.58 24.78 18.94
N CYS A 47 -3.44 25.38 19.29
CA CYS A 47 -2.26 25.38 18.45
C CYS A 47 -1.80 23.96 18.08
N GLN A 48 -1.04 23.82 16.99
CA GLN A 48 -0.69 22.50 16.44
C GLN A 48 0.14 21.66 17.42
N SER A 49 1.05 22.28 18.16
CA SER A 49 1.87 21.61 19.17
C SER A 49 1.03 21.11 20.36
N LEU A 50 0.06 21.90 20.84
CA LEU A 50 -0.88 21.45 21.89
C LEU A 50 -1.78 20.30 21.38
N LYS A 51 -2.23 20.37 20.13
CA LYS A 51 -2.97 19.28 19.49
C LYS A 51 -2.15 17.98 19.46
N ALA A 52 -0.90 18.05 19.01
CA ALA A 52 0.03 16.93 18.97
C ALA A 52 0.24 16.32 20.36
N PHE A 53 0.46 17.17 21.36
CA PHE A 53 0.58 16.75 22.74
C PHE A 53 -0.67 16.01 23.25
N LEU A 54 -1.87 16.55 23.03
CA LEU A 54 -3.13 15.90 23.44
C LEU A 54 -3.34 14.56 22.72
N VAL A 55 -2.93 14.45 21.47
CA VAL A 55 -3.02 13.19 20.69
C VAL A 55 -2.11 12.11 21.30
N ILE A 56 -0.84 12.44 21.59
CA ILE A 56 0.08 11.44 22.15
C ILE A 56 -0.31 11.03 23.57
N ILE A 57 -0.77 11.97 24.40
CA ILE A 57 -1.26 11.65 25.74
C ILE A 57 -2.50 10.75 25.68
N ASN A 58 -3.45 11.04 24.81
CA ASN A 58 -4.62 10.20 24.64
C ASN A 58 -4.25 8.77 24.16
N ARG A 59 -3.25 8.67 23.28
CA ARG A 59 -2.72 7.38 22.82
C ARG A 59 -2.12 6.59 23.97
N ILE A 60 -1.24 7.19 24.78
CA ILE A 60 -0.62 6.57 25.95
C ILE A 60 -1.70 6.13 26.95
N ALA A 61 -2.68 6.99 27.24
CA ALA A 61 -3.76 6.67 28.16
C ALA A 61 -4.62 5.48 27.68
N MET A 62 -4.89 5.38 26.38
CA MET A 62 -5.66 4.27 25.81
C MET A 62 -4.87 2.96 25.77
N GLU A 63 -3.58 3.01 25.37
CA GLU A 63 -2.71 1.83 25.30
C GLU A 63 -2.52 1.16 26.66
N HIS A 64 -2.47 1.94 27.72
CA HIS A 64 -2.24 1.44 29.09
C HIS A 64 -3.49 1.43 29.97
N SER A 65 -4.67 1.80 29.45
CA SER A 65 -5.95 1.88 30.19
C SER A 65 -5.85 2.71 31.48
N LEU A 66 -5.13 3.83 31.42
CA LEU A 66 -4.78 4.65 32.58
C LEU A 66 -5.95 5.50 33.09
N ASN A 67 -6.01 5.69 34.40
CA ASN A 67 -6.87 6.71 35.00
C ASN A 67 -6.15 8.08 35.04
N LEU A 68 -6.90 9.16 35.29
CA LEU A 68 -6.36 10.52 35.29
C LEU A 68 -5.23 10.77 36.32
N GLN A 69 -5.12 9.96 37.37
CA GLN A 69 -4.07 10.10 38.39
C GLN A 69 -2.77 9.44 37.96
N GLU A 70 -2.86 8.38 37.16
CA GLU A 70 -1.71 7.64 36.64
C GLU A 70 -1.09 8.34 35.43
N ILE A 71 -1.84 9.17 34.71
CA ILE A 71 -1.35 9.88 33.51
C ILE A 71 -0.11 10.74 33.82
N ASP A 72 -0.04 11.40 34.96
CA ASP A 72 1.10 12.24 35.33
C ASP A 72 2.42 11.44 35.38
N GLU A 73 2.40 10.28 36.03
CA GLU A 73 3.58 9.42 36.13
C GLU A 73 4.04 8.93 34.75
N TRP A 74 3.08 8.61 33.88
CA TRP A 74 3.36 8.16 32.52
C TRP A 74 3.83 9.28 31.60
N ILE A 75 3.32 10.52 31.76
CA ILE A 75 3.82 11.69 31.04
C ILE A 75 5.31 11.92 31.37
N HIS A 76 5.70 11.83 32.62
CA HIS A 76 7.10 11.96 33.01
C HIS A 76 7.97 10.80 32.50
N LEU A 77 7.47 9.57 32.53
CA LEU A 77 8.17 8.38 32.05
C LEU A 77 8.45 8.47 30.54
N TYR A 78 7.50 8.97 29.75
CA TYR A 78 7.59 9.11 28.29
C TYR A 78 7.95 10.53 27.84
N SER A 79 8.50 11.35 28.73
CA SER A 79 8.80 12.76 28.44
C SER A 79 9.70 12.97 27.20
N SER A 80 10.68 12.10 26.98
CA SER A 80 11.55 12.14 25.79
C SER A 80 10.78 11.84 24.51
N GLU A 81 9.93 10.82 24.50
CA GLU A 81 9.14 10.44 23.32
C GLU A 81 8.07 11.48 23.02
N ILE A 82 7.46 12.06 24.07
CA ILE A 82 6.50 13.14 23.93
C ILE A 82 7.19 14.37 23.33
N ARG A 83 8.40 14.71 23.81
CA ARG A 83 9.20 15.81 23.30
C ARG A 83 9.50 15.60 21.80
N ASP A 84 10.02 14.44 21.43
CA ASP A 84 10.37 14.11 20.05
C ASP A 84 9.14 14.13 19.12
N PHE A 85 7.97 13.80 19.65
CA PHE A 85 6.71 13.86 18.90
C PHE A 85 6.19 15.29 18.74
N VAL A 86 6.33 16.16 19.74
CA VAL A 86 5.76 17.52 19.77
C VAL A 86 6.68 18.55 19.09
N ILE A 87 8.03 18.44 19.24
CA ILE A 87 9.00 19.40 18.67
C ILE A 87 8.78 19.70 17.18
N PRO A 88 8.51 18.74 16.30
CA PRO A 88 8.23 19.05 14.90
C PRO A 88 7.09 20.05 14.70
N TYR A 89 6.10 20.06 15.58
CA TYR A 89 4.95 20.97 15.50
C TYR A 89 5.22 22.36 16.05
N ILE A 90 6.24 22.52 16.91
CA ILE A 90 6.67 23.82 17.43
C ILE A 90 7.33 24.67 16.35
N GLN A 91 8.19 24.06 15.54
CA GLN A 91 8.95 24.73 14.49
C GLN A 91 8.08 25.30 13.36
N PHE A 92 6.78 24.97 13.34
CA PHE A 92 5.84 25.37 12.29
C PHE A 92 4.92 26.54 12.68
N GLU A 93 4.82 26.90 13.95
CA GLU A 93 4.01 28.05 14.39
C GLU A 93 4.59 29.38 13.92
N ASP A 94 5.91 29.42 13.64
CA ASP A 94 6.62 30.60 13.12
C ASP A 94 6.55 30.79 11.59
N SER A 95 6.00 29.83 10.85
CA SER A 95 6.00 29.91 9.39
C SER A 95 4.59 29.96 8.79
N ASN A 96 4.04 31.15 8.65
CA ASN A 96 2.74 31.42 8.03
C ASN A 96 2.59 30.99 6.55
N ASN A 97 3.42 30.06 6.01
CA ASN A 97 3.40 29.65 4.60
C ASN A 97 3.70 28.16 4.34
N VAL A 98 3.57 27.28 5.33
CA VAL A 98 3.92 25.85 5.19
C VAL A 98 2.65 25.00 5.06
N SER A 99 2.62 24.09 4.09
CA SER A 99 1.51 23.12 3.94
C SER A 99 1.27 22.36 5.25
N PRO A 100 0.02 22.20 5.72
CA PRO A 100 -0.30 21.46 6.95
C PRO A 100 0.19 20.00 6.95
N ASN A 101 0.59 19.47 5.81
CA ASN A 101 1.09 18.11 5.65
C ASN A 101 2.63 18.02 5.60
N GLN A 102 3.36 19.09 5.75
CA GLN A 102 4.81 19.10 5.50
C GLN A 102 5.57 18.13 6.42
N ASN A 103 5.15 17.99 7.68
CA ASN A 103 5.78 17.06 8.62
C ASN A 103 5.57 15.61 8.17
N ILE A 104 4.32 15.27 7.83
CA ILE A 104 3.97 13.94 7.33
C ILE A 104 4.72 13.63 6.03
N VAL A 105 4.78 14.60 5.12
CA VAL A 105 5.54 14.47 3.87
C VAL A 105 7.02 14.26 4.14
N THR A 106 7.62 15.01 5.07
CA THR A 106 9.03 14.86 5.45
C THR A 106 9.30 13.50 6.08
N GLU A 107 8.42 13.04 6.99
CA GLU A 107 8.51 11.70 7.58
C GLU A 107 8.43 10.61 6.50
N LEU A 108 7.48 10.71 5.57
CA LEU A 108 7.34 9.75 4.48
C LEU A 108 8.54 9.75 3.54
N LEU A 109 9.16 10.91 3.28
CA LEU A 109 10.34 11.02 2.42
C LEU A 109 11.58 10.34 3.00
N ASN A 110 11.64 10.14 4.31
CA ASN A 110 12.72 9.43 5.00
C ASN A 110 12.53 7.89 4.99
N GLN A 111 11.40 7.39 4.50
CA GLN A 111 11.10 5.97 4.42
C GLN A 111 11.40 5.42 3.02
N SER A 112 11.96 4.21 2.94
CA SER A 112 12.10 3.49 1.66
C SER A 112 10.78 2.90 1.18
N PHE A 113 9.96 2.43 2.12
CA PHE A 113 8.65 1.84 1.91
C PHE A 113 7.61 2.53 2.76
N ILE A 114 6.46 2.82 2.18
CA ILE A 114 5.35 3.53 2.81
C ILE A 114 4.09 2.67 2.79
N GLU A 115 3.27 2.78 3.82
CA GLU A 115 1.99 2.08 3.89
C GLU A 115 1.03 2.62 2.83
N SER A 116 0.45 1.74 2.02
CA SER A 116 -0.51 2.06 0.95
C SER A 116 -1.66 1.06 0.96
N GLY A 117 -2.82 1.44 0.41
CA GLY A 117 -3.95 0.54 0.25
C GLY A 117 -3.61 -0.71 -0.58
N SER A 118 -4.04 -1.89 -0.12
CA SER A 118 -3.76 -3.17 -0.79
C SER A 118 -4.99 -4.06 -0.99
N ALA A 119 -6.20 -3.57 -0.72
CA ALA A 119 -7.43 -4.28 -1.04
C ALA A 119 -7.54 -4.55 -2.56
N LEU A 120 -8.19 -5.64 -2.94
CA LEU A 120 -8.39 -6.00 -4.36
C LEU A 120 -9.04 -4.86 -5.14
N LEU A 121 -10.09 -4.25 -4.58
CA LEU A 121 -10.76 -3.11 -5.22
C LEU A 121 -9.81 -1.92 -5.40
N TYR A 122 -9.02 -1.58 -4.38
CA TYR A 122 -8.02 -0.52 -4.44
C TYR A 122 -7.02 -0.76 -5.58
N HIS A 123 -6.46 -1.96 -5.64
CA HIS A 123 -5.51 -2.34 -6.68
C HIS A 123 -6.12 -2.25 -8.08
N LYS A 124 -7.32 -2.79 -8.27
CA LYS A 124 -8.01 -2.78 -9.56
C LYS A 124 -8.39 -1.39 -10.03
N LEU A 125 -8.89 -0.52 -9.13
CA LEU A 125 -9.19 0.87 -9.45
C LEU A 125 -7.92 1.62 -9.88
N ARG A 126 -6.83 1.46 -9.14
CA ARG A 126 -5.54 2.05 -9.47
C ARG A 126 -5.02 1.59 -10.84
N ASP A 127 -5.13 0.30 -11.14
CA ASP A 127 -4.72 -0.27 -12.43
C ASP A 127 -5.58 0.27 -13.58
N THR A 128 -6.90 0.28 -13.40
CA THR A 128 -7.87 0.86 -14.35
C THR A 128 -7.59 2.34 -14.64
N ILE A 129 -7.30 3.14 -13.60
CA ILE A 129 -6.95 4.55 -13.73
C ILE A 129 -5.62 4.69 -14.50
N SER A 130 -4.60 3.93 -14.09
CA SER A 130 -3.25 4.00 -14.68
C SER A 130 -3.22 3.62 -16.16
N LYS A 131 -4.06 2.68 -16.59
CA LYS A 131 -4.15 2.20 -17.98
C LYS A 131 -5.22 2.92 -18.81
N ASN A 132 -6.03 3.79 -18.20
CA ASN A 132 -7.19 4.44 -18.80
C ASN A 132 -8.14 3.44 -19.47
N GLU A 133 -8.63 2.46 -18.70
CA GLU A 133 -9.52 1.41 -19.20
C GLU A 133 -10.99 1.86 -19.32
N PHE A 134 -11.27 3.16 -19.17
CA PHE A 134 -12.61 3.72 -19.30
C PHE A 134 -13.04 3.79 -20.76
N GLN A 135 -14.16 3.13 -21.08
CA GLN A 135 -14.74 3.08 -22.44
C GLN A 135 -16.11 3.73 -22.47
N ILE A 136 -16.38 4.50 -23.52
CA ILE A 136 -17.71 5.12 -23.76
C ILE A 136 -18.61 4.04 -24.37
N LYS A 137 -19.24 3.21 -23.51
CA LYS A 137 -20.23 2.20 -23.92
C LYS A 137 -21.66 2.60 -23.57
N THR A 138 -21.81 3.55 -22.67
CA THR A 138 -23.07 4.08 -22.14
C THR A 138 -22.97 5.60 -22.10
N GLU A 139 -23.93 6.25 -21.46
CA GLU A 139 -23.92 7.70 -21.23
C GLU A 139 -22.63 8.20 -20.55
N TYR A 140 -22.04 7.36 -19.65
CA TYR A 140 -20.82 7.68 -18.93
C TYR A 140 -19.68 6.73 -19.32
N PRO A 141 -18.43 7.25 -19.45
CA PRO A 141 -17.26 6.41 -19.60
C PRO A 141 -17.16 5.43 -18.44
N THR A 142 -17.04 4.15 -18.78
CA THR A 142 -17.22 3.05 -17.84
C THR A 142 -16.09 2.04 -17.96
N ALA A 143 -15.56 1.59 -16.84
CA ALA A 143 -14.61 0.49 -16.73
C ALA A 143 -15.21 -0.64 -15.88
N LEU A 144 -15.08 -1.87 -16.37
CA LEU A 144 -15.59 -3.06 -15.68
C LEU A 144 -14.48 -3.68 -14.84
N ILE A 145 -14.76 -3.87 -13.56
CA ILE A 145 -13.89 -4.58 -12.62
C ILE A 145 -14.55 -5.92 -12.35
N ASN A 146 -14.15 -6.95 -13.10
CA ASN A 146 -14.74 -8.28 -13.03
C ASN A 146 -13.70 -9.30 -12.58
N GLU A 147 -13.72 -9.62 -11.28
CA GLU A 147 -12.92 -10.65 -10.66
C GLU A 147 -13.82 -11.70 -10.00
N LYS A 148 -13.28 -12.88 -9.68
CA LYS A 148 -14.08 -13.98 -9.09
C LYS A 148 -14.87 -13.57 -7.84
N THR A 149 -14.29 -12.66 -7.02
CA THR A 149 -14.85 -12.22 -5.73
C THR A 149 -15.31 -10.76 -5.73
N LEU A 150 -15.15 -10.05 -6.86
CA LEU A 150 -15.45 -8.63 -6.94
C LEU A 150 -16.04 -8.31 -8.30
N LYS A 151 -17.32 -7.93 -8.32
CA LYS A 151 -17.99 -7.37 -9.48
C LYS A 151 -18.33 -5.91 -9.19
N ALA A 152 -17.64 -5.00 -9.83
CA ALA A 152 -17.84 -3.58 -9.69
C ALA A 152 -17.71 -2.88 -11.04
N THR A 153 -18.27 -1.69 -11.14
CA THR A 153 -18.15 -0.85 -12.31
C THR A 153 -17.69 0.53 -11.87
N ALA A 154 -16.62 1.05 -12.44
CA ALA A 154 -16.18 2.41 -12.23
C ALA A 154 -16.70 3.29 -13.38
N GLN A 155 -17.35 4.42 -13.06
CA GLN A 155 -17.91 5.37 -14.01
C GLN A 155 -17.34 6.76 -13.78
N VAL A 156 -16.99 7.48 -14.85
CA VAL A 156 -16.59 8.88 -14.79
C VAL A 156 -17.83 9.75 -15.01
N ARG A 157 -18.23 10.49 -13.98
CA ARG A 157 -19.41 11.38 -13.99
C ARG A 157 -18.97 12.81 -13.67
N SER A 158 -18.98 13.68 -14.65
CA SER A 158 -18.56 15.08 -14.49
C SER A 158 -19.50 15.93 -13.63
N GLU A 159 -20.74 15.49 -13.42
CA GLU A 159 -21.80 16.27 -12.76
C GLU A 159 -21.86 16.09 -11.23
N GLY A 160 -20.94 15.33 -10.63
CA GLY A 160 -21.14 14.71 -9.32
C GLY A 160 -20.79 15.53 -8.07
N ASN A 161 -20.04 16.62 -8.15
CA ASN A 161 -19.66 17.41 -6.97
C ASN A 161 -19.67 18.91 -7.31
N ALA A 162 -20.86 19.46 -7.55
CA ALA A 162 -21.02 20.89 -7.69
C ALA A 162 -20.72 21.56 -6.34
N LEU A 163 -19.63 22.29 -6.30
CA LEU A 163 -19.28 23.16 -5.19
C LEU A 163 -20.24 24.37 -5.22
N HIS A 164 -21.39 24.23 -4.60
CA HIS A 164 -22.50 25.19 -4.63
C HIS A 164 -22.17 26.59 -4.04
N LEU A 165 -20.95 26.75 -3.51
CA LEU A 165 -20.52 27.96 -2.81
C LEU A 165 -19.57 28.84 -3.63
N LEU A 166 -19.14 28.40 -4.82
CA LEU A 166 -18.21 29.15 -5.65
C LEU A 166 -18.94 30.17 -6.53
N SER A 167 -18.29 31.29 -6.83
CA SER A 167 -18.76 32.22 -7.87
C SER A 167 -18.76 31.54 -9.25
N SER A 168 -19.44 32.14 -10.22
CA SER A 168 -19.51 31.58 -11.58
C SER A 168 -18.14 31.35 -12.21
N GLU A 169 -17.18 32.26 -11.99
CA GLU A 169 -15.83 32.20 -12.53
C GLU A 169 -14.99 31.09 -11.85
N GLU A 170 -15.19 30.88 -10.55
CA GLU A 170 -14.55 29.81 -9.78
C GLU A 170 -15.11 28.44 -10.15
N ILE A 171 -16.43 28.34 -10.33
CA ILE A 171 -17.09 27.12 -10.82
C ILE A 171 -16.57 26.75 -12.21
N ASP A 172 -16.36 27.72 -13.09
CA ASP A 172 -15.85 27.44 -14.42
C ASP A 172 -14.41 26.90 -14.41
N GLN A 173 -13.57 27.33 -13.49
CA GLN A 173 -12.26 26.74 -13.30
C GLN A 173 -12.35 25.26 -12.88
N TRP A 174 -13.22 24.93 -11.92
CA TRP A 174 -13.44 23.55 -11.51
C TRP A 174 -14.04 22.69 -12.62
N LYS A 175 -15.02 23.19 -13.35
CA LYS A 175 -15.62 22.52 -14.51
C LYS A 175 -14.59 22.23 -15.60
N ASN A 176 -13.67 23.16 -15.87
CA ASN A 176 -12.60 22.97 -16.84
C ASN A 176 -11.63 21.86 -16.40
N LEU A 177 -11.36 21.70 -15.10
CA LEU A 177 -10.55 20.60 -14.58
C LEU A 177 -11.27 19.26 -14.73
N THR A 178 -12.55 19.18 -14.37
CA THR A 178 -13.35 17.94 -14.43
C THR A 178 -13.70 17.53 -15.87
N ALA A 179 -13.91 18.47 -16.78
CA ALA A 179 -14.17 18.19 -18.20
C ALA A 179 -13.03 17.40 -18.87
N GLN A 180 -11.82 17.50 -18.34
CA GLN A 180 -10.66 16.77 -18.83
C GLN A 180 -10.41 15.44 -18.08
N ALA A 181 -11.35 14.99 -17.24
CA ALA A 181 -11.17 13.84 -16.36
C ALA A 181 -10.69 12.58 -17.13
N ILE A 182 -11.38 12.21 -18.21
CA ILE A 182 -11.07 10.98 -18.96
C ILE A 182 -9.68 11.05 -19.59
N THR A 183 -9.32 12.19 -20.18
CA THR A 183 -8.00 12.39 -20.80
C THR A 183 -6.88 12.49 -19.78
N SER A 184 -7.24 12.65 -18.51
CA SER A 184 -6.30 12.75 -17.39
C SER A 184 -6.06 11.41 -16.69
N MET A 185 -6.77 10.34 -17.06
CA MET A 185 -6.54 9.00 -16.49
C MET A 185 -5.22 8.43 -17.03
N ASP A 186 -4.22 8.40 -16.16
CA ASP A 186 -2.85 7.97 -16.49
C ASP A 186 -2.09 7.52 -15.22
N ASP A 187 -0.81 7.18 -15.38
CA ASP A 187 0.05 6.78 -14.27
C ASP A 187 0.29 7.92 -13.25
N LEU A 188 0.18 9.18 -13.65
CA LEU A 188 0.24 10.32 -12.73
C LEU A 188 -1.04 10.40 -11.88
N THR A 189 -2.21 10.16 -12.48
CA THR A 189 -3.47 10.10 -11.74
C THR A 189 -3.46 8.96 -10.72
N ALA A 190 -2.88 7.81 -11.08
CA ALA A 190 -2.67 6.72 -10.14
C ALA A 190 -1.68 7.09 -9.01
N ASP A 191 -0.66 7.94 -9.27
CA ASP A 191 0.19 8.48 -8.19
C ASP A 191 -0.63 9.35 -7.24
N ILE A 192 -1.49 10.24 -7.74
CA ILE A 192 -2.31 11.12 -6.92
C ILE A 192 -3.32 10.31 -6.10
N PHE A 193 -3.89 9.26 -6.70
CA PHE A 193 -4.74 8.30 -5.97
C PHE A 193 -4.00 7.66 -4.78
N ASP A 194 -2.78 7.17 -5.00
CA ASP A 194 -1.94 6.60 -3.94
C ASP A 194 -1.61 7.67 -2.89
N ILE A 195 -1.18 8.87 -3.29
CA ILE A 195 -0.75 9.95 -2.38
C ILE A 195 -1.90 10.42 -1.48
N ILE A 196 -3.08 10.70 -2.04
CA ILE A 196 -4.24 11.11 -1.23
C ILE A 196 -4.59 10.00 -0.22
N SER A 197 -4.59 8.74 -0.67
CA SER A 197 -4.90 7.60 0.20
C SER A 197 -3.88 7.44 1.33
N ILE A 198 -2.58 7.61 1.03
CA ILE A 198 -1.48 7.53 2.01
C ILE A 198 -1.58 8.67 3.02
N LEU A 199 -1.74 9.91 2.56
CA LEU A 199 -1.89 11.08 3.44
C LEU A 199 -3.13 10.93 4.33
N TRP A 200 -4.23 10.43 3.77
CA TRP A 200 -5.44 10.19 4.54
C TRP A 200 -5.26 9.09 5.59
N MET A 201 -4.65 7.95 5.25
CA MET A 201 -4.37 6.88 6.21
C MET A 201 -3.47 7.32 7.38
N ARG A 202 -2.59 8.30 7.15
CA ARG A 202 -1.71 8.85 8.19
C ARG A 202 -2.39 9.84 9.12
N GLN A 203 -3.42 10.54 8.65
CA GLN A 203 -4.09 11.62 9.37
C GLN A 203 -5.44 11.20 9.97
N ALA A 204 -6.12 10.21 9.35
CA ALA A 204 -7.48 9.89 9.73
C ALA A 204 -7.57 9.21 11.10
N SER A 205 -8.32 9.82 12.01
CA SER A 205 -8.74 9.25 13.28
C SER A 205 -10.10 8.56 13.20
N HIS A 206 -10.87 8.81 12.13
CA HIS A 206 -12.15 8.15 11.83
C HIS A 206 -12.44 8.16 10.31
N LYS A 207 -13.38 7.33 9.87
CA LYS A 207 -13.66 7.10 8.44
C LYS A 207 -14.10 8.33 7.66
N ASP A 208 -14.76 9.27 8.32
CA ASP A 208 -15.34 10.46 7.69
C ASP A 208 -14.44 11.68 7.80
N GLN A 209 -13.23 11.52 8.35
CA GLN A 209 -12.29 12.62 8.52
C GLN A 209 -11.86 13.18 7.16
N MET A 210 -12.02 14.48 6.99
CA MET A 210 -11.44 15.24 5.89
C MET A 210 -9.98 15.57 6.18
N ILE A 211 -9.16 15.57 5.15
CA ILE A 211 -7.79 16.06 5.21
C ILE A 211 -7.61 17.25 4.27
N ASN A 212 -6.71 18.14 4.63
CA ASN A 212 -6.23 19.15 3.70
C ASN A 212 -5.20 18.51 2.74
N PHE A 213 -5.40 18.69 1.45
CA PHE A 213 -4.48 18.27 0.41
C PHE A 213 -3.97 19.51 -0.32
N HIS A 214 -2.66 19.67 -0.39
CA HIS A 214 -2.01 20.71 -1.15
C HIS A 214 -1.22 20.10 -2.32
N THR A 215 -1.23 20.74 -3.48
CA THR A 215 -0.51 20.24 -4.67
C THR A 215 0.97 20.04 -4.44
N ASP A 216 1.59 20.86 -3.59
CA ASP A 216 3.02 20.78 -3.28
C ASP A 216 3.36 19.52 -2.47
N ASP A 217 2.43 18.98 -1.67
CA ASP A 217 2.62 17.71 -0.97
C ASP A 217 2.85 16.56 -1.97
N ALA A 218 2.04 16.52 -3.02
CA ALA A 218 2.21 15.53 -4.08
C ALA A 218 3.50 15.72 -4.89
N LEU A 219 3.87 16.97 -5.18
CA LEU A 219 5.12 17.27 -5.89
C LEU A 219 6.34 16.91 -5.04
N ASN A 220 6.30 17.16 -3.72
CA ASN A 220 7.33 16.77 -2.77
C ASN A 220 7.47 15.24 -2.68
N LEU A 221 6.39 14.50 -2.46
CA LEU A 221 6.41 13.03 -2.38
C LEU A 221 6.90 12.38 -3.68
N ARG A 222 6.60 12.99 -4.81
CA ARG A 222 7.14 12.57 -6.11
C ARG A 222 8.56 13.06 -6.36
N GLN A 223 9.13 13.83 -5.44
CA GLN A 223 10.46 14.44 -5.54
C GLN A 223 10.68 15.19 -6.87
N VAL A 224 9.66 15.91 -7.32
CA VAL A 224 9.80 16.84 -8.45
C VAL A 224 10.74 17.96 -8.01
N GLN A 225 11.76 18.26 -8.80
CA GLN A 225 12.70 19.33 -8.45
C GLN A 225 12.03 20.69 -8.64
N GLY A 226 11.86 21.40 -7.52
CA GLY A 226 11.48 22.81 -7.54
C GLY A 226 12.59 23.66 -8.17
N ARG A 227 12.22 24.79 -8.76
CA ARG A 227 13.19 25.76 -9.27
C ARG A 227 13.59 26.75 -8.19
N LYS A 228 14.89 26.99 -8.07
CA LYS A 228 15.41 28.10 -7.24
C LYS A 228 14.93 29.42 -7.84
N SER A 229 14.46 30.35 -7.00
CA SER A 229 14.22 31.72 -7.44
C SER A 229 15.56 32.36 -7.87
N ILE A 230 15.48 33.41 -8.69
CA ILE A 230 16.66 34.16 -9.13
C ILE A 230 17.44 34.74 -7.92
N GLU A 231 16.75 34.99 -6.80
CA GLU A 231 17.32 35.48 -5.54
C GLU A 231 17.87 34.38 -4.61
N GLY A 232 17.75 33.10 -5.01
CA GLY A 232 18.44 31.99 -4.35
C GLY A 232 17.80 31.41 -3.08
N TYR A 233 16.71 31.97 -2.57
CA TYR A 233 16.22 31.69 -1.22
C TYR A 233 15.07 30.70 -1.08
N GLN A 234 14.31 30.39 -2.12
CA GLN A 234 13.24 29.36 -2.05
C GLN A 234 13.10 28.61 -3.36
N SER A 235 12.98 27.28 -3.28
CA SER A 235 12.57 26.48 -4.42
C SER A 235 11.03 26.49 -4.52
N ALA A 236 10.50 26.92 -5.65
CA ALA A 236 9.08 26.92 -5.92
C ALA A 236 8.73 26.05 -7.12
N TYR A 237 7.56 25.42 -7.08
CA TYR A 237 7.03 24.69 -8.22
C TYR A 237 6.38 25.62 -9.23
N ARG A 238 6.43 25.25 -10.51
CA ARG A 238 5.77 26.01 -11.56
C ARG A 238 4.25 25.86 -11.45
N LYS A 239 3.53 26.90 -11.89
CA LYS A 239 2.05 26.87 -12.00
C LYS A 239 1.59 25.61 -12.75
N LYS A 240 2.19 25.31 -13.91
CA LYS A 240 1.87 24.14 -14.73
C LYS A 240 1.98 22.82 -13.96
N GLU A 241 2.97 22.66 -13.10
CA GLU A 241 3.17 21.44 -12.30
C GLU A 241 2.04 21.28 -11.27
N ARG A 242 1.65 22.35 -10.60
CA ARG A 242 0.51 22.38 -9.67
C ARG A 242 -0.83 22.15 -10.39
N ASP A 243 -1.04 22.82 -11.53
CA ASP A 243 -2.24 22.63 -12.35
C ASP A 243 -2.40 21.17 -12.80
N GLU A 244 -1.29 20.50 -13.17
CA GLU A 244 -1.30 19.08 -13.55
C GLU A 244 -1.66 18.15 -12.37
N ILE A 245 -1.25 18.47 -11.14
CA ILE A 245 -1.67 17.71 -9.95
C ILE A 245 -3.17 17.92 -9.68
N MET A 246 -3.63 19.17 -9.66
CA MET A 246 -5.03 19.48 -9.38
C MET A 246 -5.97 18.90 -10.43
N LYS A 247 -5.56 18.91 -11.69
CA LYS A 247 -6.32 18.28 -12.78
C LYS A 247 -6.56 16.79 -12.55
N ARG A 248 -5.52 16.04 -12.05
CA ARG A 248 -5.66 14.62 -11.73
C ARG A 248 -6.50 14.39 -10.49
N LEU A 249 -6.36 15.25 -9.48
CA LEU A 249 -7.22 15.19 -8.31
C LEU A 249 -8.69 15.41 -8.71
N ALA A 250 -8.97 16.44 -9.50
CA ALA A 250 -10.32 16.71 -10.00
C ALA A 250 -10.86 15.50 -10.79
N ALA A 251 -10.04 14.86 -11.62
CA ALA A 251 -10.44 13.65 -12.33
C ALA A 251 -10.82 12.50 -11.38
N LEU A 252 -10.08 12.31 -10.27
CA LEU A 252 -10.41 11.29 -9.28
C LEU A 252 -11.75 11.54 -8.57
N THR A 253 -12.15 12.80 -8.36
CA THR A 253 -13.44 13.13 -7.72
C THR A 253 -14.64 12.87 -8.64
N THR A 254 -14.43 12.71 -9.94
CA THR A 254 -15.50 12.36 -10.90
C THR A 254 -15.77 10.85 -10.98
N ILE A 255 -14.94 10.02 -10.36
CA ILE A 255 -15.10 8.56 -10.41
C ILE A 255 -16.13 8.10 -9.39
N TRP A 256 -17.13 7.36 -9.88
CA TRP A 256 -18.13 6.67 -9.08
C TRP A 256 -17.98 5.15 -9.22
N ILE A 257 -18.13 4.44 -8.13
CA ILE A 257 -18.06 2.98 -8.08
C ILE A 257 -19.47 2.45 -7.87
N ARG A 258 -19.93 1.63 -8.81
CA ARG A 258 -21.17 0.89 -8.73
C ARG A 258 -20.87 -0.53 -8.29
N ILE A 259 -21.56 -0.99 -7.23
CA ILE A 259 -21.45 -2.36 -6.72
C ILE A 259 -22.86 -2.96 -6.67
N GLU A 260 -22.97 -4.20 -7.12
CA GLU A 260 -24.18 -4.99 -6.95
C GLU A 260 -24.30 -5.41 -5.48
N ARG A 261 -25.48 -5.25 -4.90
CA ARG A 261 -25.83 -5.68 -3.55
C ARG A 261 -26.74 -6.90 -3.61
N ASP A 262 -26.94 -7.52 -2.44
CA ASP A 262 -27.93 -8.58 -2.28
C ASP A 262 -29.31 -8.07 -2.66
N LYS A 263 -30.12 -8.98 -3.22
CA LYS A 263 -31.48 -8.65 -3.63
C LYS A 263 -32.34 -8.25 -2.43
N LEU A 264 -33.12 -7.20 -2.61
CA LEU A 264 -34.14 -6.81 -1.63
C LEU A 264 -35.37 -7.69 -1.83
N LYS A 265 -35.77 -8.38 -0.78
CA LYS A 265 -36.98 -9.18 -0.77
C LYS A 265 -38.08 -8.42 -0.06
N PHE A 266 -39.25 -8.36 -0.66
CA PHE A 266 -40.45 -7.82 -0.04
C PHE A 266 -41.66 -8.66 -0.41
N VAL A 267 -42.68 -8.61 0.43
CA VAL A 267 -43.95 -9.29 0.18
C VAL A 267 -44.89 -8.29 -0.48
N ASP A 268 -45.36 -8.64 -1.66
CA ASP A 268 -46.40 -7.85 -2.33
C ASP A 268 -47.69 -7.88 -1.49
N ALA A 269 -48.26 -6.72 -1.22
CA ALA A 269 -49.41 -6.58 -0.32
C ALA A 269 -50.72 -7.16 -0.90
N GLU A 270 -50.81 -7.33 -2.21
CA GLU A 270 -52.00 -7.84 -2.89
C GLU A 270 -51.91 -9.33 -3.17
N SER A 271 -50.75 -9.80 -3.61
CA SER A 271 -50.54 -11.21 -4.01
C SER A 271 -49.98 -12.10 -2.93
N ASN A 272 -49.39 -11.57 -1.85
CA ASN A 272 -48.60 -12.27 -0.87
C ASN A 272 -47.39 -13.03 -1.45
N GLU A 273 -47.00 -12.73 -2.68
CA GLU A 273 -45.81 -13.29 -3.31
C GLU A 273 -44.56 -12.55 -2.86
N ILE A 274 -43.43 -13.26 -2.83
CA ILE A 274 -42.12 -12.64 -2.53
C ILE A 274 -41.57 -12.12 -3.83
N ASP A 275 -41.43 -10.82 -3.90
CA ASP A 275 -40.75 -10.14 -5.00
C ASP A 275 -39.28 -9.84 -4.65
N GLU A 276 -38.39 -9.91 -5.62
CA GLU A 276 -36.95 -9.71 -5.45
C GLU A 276 -36.46 -8.59 -6.35
N LEU A 277 -36.07 -7.46 -5.73
CA LEU A 277 -35.46 -6.34 -6.44
C LEU A 277 -33.95 -6.40 -6.41
N GLU A 278 -33.33 -6.20 -7.56
CA GLU A 278 -31.88 -6.01 -7.65
C GLU A 278 -31.48 -4.66 -7.03
N GLN A 279 -30.51 -4.67 -6.13
CA GLN A 279 -29.98 -3.47 -5.52
C GLN A 279 -28.59 -3.13 -6.04
N VAL A 280 -28.37 -1.86 -6.28
CA VAL A 280 -27.10 -1.30 -6.74
C VAL A 280 -26.73 -0.13 -5.86
N GLN A 281 -25.53 -0.15 -5.34
CA GLN A 281 -24.98 0.96 -4.57
C GLN A 281 -23.99 1.76 -5.41
N PHE A 282 -24.10 3.07 -5.41
CA PHE A 282 -23.15 4.01 -6.01
C PHE A 282 -22.38 4.73 -4.93
N ASN A 283 -21.06 4.72 -5.04
CA ASN A 283 -20.16 5.37 -4.10
C ASN A 283 -19.17 6.25 -4.87
N PRO A 284 -18.98 7.52 -4.49
CA PRO A 284 -17.90 8.33 -5.06
C PRO A 284 -16.55 7.74 -4.64
N LEU A 285 -15.54 7.84 -5.49
CA LEU A 285 -14.19 7.39 -5.15
C LEU A 285 -13.58 8.28 -4.07
N PHE A 286 -13.68 9.59 -4.25
CA PHE A 286 -13.32 10.61 -3.28
C PHE A 286 -14.43 11.62 -3.11
N ILE A 287 -14.55 12.18 -1.93
CA ILE A 287 -15.49 13.24 -1.57
C ILE A 287 -14.70 14.51 -1.34
N LEU A 288 -15.05 15.56 -2.07
CA LEU A 288 -14.48 16.89 -1.95
C LEU A 288 -15.43 17.76 -1.12
N ASP A 289 -14.91 18.42 -0.09
CA ASP A 289 -15.68 19.32 0.77
C ASP A 289 -15.51 20.77 0.34
N SER A 290 -14.25 21.21 0.16
CA SER A 290 -13.94 22.58 -0.20
C SER A 290 -12.66 22.66 -1.06
N VAL A 291 -12.51 23.79 -1.77
CA VAL A 291 -11.31 24.13 -2.54
C VAL A 291 -10.86 25.55 -2.21
N THR A 292 -9.55 25.76 -2.19
CA THR A 292 -8.95 27.08 -2.02
C THR A 292 -8.51 27.62 -3.38
N VAL A 293 -9.12 28.72 -3.81
CA VAL A 293 -8.81 29.40 -5.08
C VAL A 293 -7.74 30.45 -4.85
N ALA A 294 -6.68 30.39 -5.64
CA ALA A 294 -5.63 31.43 -5.63
C ALA A 294 -5.97 32.56 -6.60
N TYR A 295 -5.74 33.80 -6.15
CA TYR A 295 -6.00 35.02 -6.92
C TYR A 295 -4.71 35.79 -7.22
N ARG A 296 -4.71 36.49 -8.35
CA ARG A 296 -3.73 37.50 -8.69
C ARG A 296 -4.48 38.70 -9.28
N ASP A 297 -4.28 39.88 -8.71
CA ASP A 297 -4.95 41.11 -9.15
C ASP A 297 -6.48 40.95 -9.24
N SER A 298 -7.07 40.32 -8.21
CA SER A 298 -8.50 39.97 -8.11
C SER A 298 -9.02 39.00 -9.17
N GLN A 299 -8.16 38.39 -9.98
CA GLN A 299 -8.53 37.34 -10.94
C GLN A 299 -8.15 35.96 -10.41
N PRO A 300 -9.05 34.94 -10.49
CA PRO A 300 -8.72 33.59 -10.08
C PRO A 300 -7.68 32.97 -11.02
N VAL A 301 -6.57 32.50 -10.47
CA VAL A 301 -5.43 31.95 -11.25
C VAL A 301 -5.31 30.45 -11.17
N GLY A 302 -5.91 29.82 -10.18
CA GLY A 302 -5.88 28.35 -10.04
C GLY A 302 -6.37 27.88 -8.69
N ILE A 303 -6.51 26.56 -8.57
CA ILE A 303 -6.88 25.86 -7.35
C ILE A 303 -5.70 24.97 -6.98
N TYR A 304 -5.19 25.07 -5.75
CA TYR A 304 -3.98 24.36 -5.35
C TYR A 304 -4.11 23.60 -4.03
N GLU A 305 -5.20 23.82 -3.32
CA GLU A 305 -5.52 23.19 -2.05
C GLU A 305 -7.00 22.80 -2.02
N CYS A 306 -7.33 21.72 -1.32
CA CYS A 306 -8.69 21.29 -1.09
C CYS A 306 -8.81 20.43 0.18
N LYS A 307 -10.04 20.35 0.73
CA LYS A 307 -10.41 19.36 1.74
C LYS A 307 -11.03 18.16 1.06
N ILE A 308 -10.47 16.98 1.31
CA ILE A 308 -10.82 15.74 0.61
C ILE A 308 -10.78 14.55 1.55
N ARG A 309 -11.61 13.54 1.27
CA ARG A 309 -11.54 12.23 1.90
C ARG A 309 -11.89 11.11 0.92
N PRO A 310 -11.49 9.87 1.17
CA PRO A 310 -12.02 8.72 0.44
C PRO A 310 -13.54 8.61 0.60
N GLY A 311 -14.24 8.18 -0.44
CA GLY A 311 -15.63 7.78 -0.33
C GLY A 311 -15.79 6.59 0.62
N GLU A 312 -16.99 6.38 1.15
CA GLU A 312 -17.28 5.39 2.19
C GLU A 312 -16.74 3.99 1.86
N LEU A 313 -16.94 3.55 0.62
CA LEU A 313 -16.46 2.25 0.17
C LEU A 313 -14.94 2.13 0.25
N LEU A 314 -14.21 3.14 -0.22
CA LEU A 314 -12.76 3.15 -0.21
C LEU A 314 -12.22 3.32 1.23
N ALA A 315 -12.83 4.20 2.02
CA ALA A 315 -12.46 4.43 3.42
C ALA A 315 -12.54 3.15 4.26
N ASN A 316 -13.51 2.27 4.01
CA ASN A 316 -13.65 0.98 4.69
C ASN A 316 -12.44 0.04 4.50
N PHE A 317 -11.69 0.18 3.40
CA PHE A 317 -10.48 -0.60 3.14
C PHE A 317 -9.20 0.10 3.62
N LEU A 318 -9.27 1.38 3.90
CA LEU A 318 -8.12 2.18 4.34
C LEU A 318 -8.09 2.41 5.85
N TYR A 319 -9.20 2.16 6.57
CA TYR A 319 -9.35 2.43 8.00
C TYR A 319 -10.18 1.38 8.72
N GLY A 320 -9.86 1.14 10.00
CA GLY A 320 -10.62 0.27 10.91
C GLY A 320 -10.37 -1.23 10.70
N SER A 321 -11.26 -2.07 11.23
CA SER A 321 -11.11 -3.54 11.28
C SER A 321 -11.02 -4.23 9.90
N LYS A 322 -11.48 -3.56 8.84
CA LYS A 322 -11.39 -4.05 7.45
C LYS A 322 -10.23 -3.45 6.67
N LYS A 323 -9.36 -2.68 7.35
CA LYS A 323 -8.19 -2.08 6.73
C LYS A 323 -7.35 -3.16 6.04
N SER A 324 -7.01 -2.90 4.79
CA SER A 324 -6.12 -3.73 4.00
C SER A 324 -5.02 -2.84 3.43
N SER A 325 -3.88 -2.88 4.06
CA SER A 325 -2.70 -2.13 3.65
C SER A 325 -1.53 -3.04 3.33
N GLY A 326 -0.56 -2.52 2.62
CA GLY A 326 0.69 -3.16 2.26
C GLY A 326 1.76 -2.10 2.02
N LEU A 327 3.00 -2.51 1.89
CA LEU A 327 4.12 -1.59 1.68
C LEU A 327 4.31 -1.31 0.19
N LEU A 328 4.32 -0.02 -0.16
CA LEU A 328 4.68 0.49 -1.48
C LEU A 328 6.06 1.17 -1.39
N ALA A 329 6.99 0.82 -2.27
CA ALA A 329 8.26 1.52 -2.34
C ALA A 329 8.04 3.00 -2.71
N LEU A 330 8.55 3.94 -1.92
CA LEU A 330 8.43 5.38 -2.18
C LEU A 330 8.99 5.76 -3.55
N LYS A 331 10.05 5.07 -3.99
CA LYS A 331 10.64 5.25 -5.33
C LYS A 331 9.62 5.08 -6.46
N THR A 332 8.56 4.30 -6.26
CA THR A 332 7.48 4.13 -7.24
C THR A 332 6.79 5.45 -7.59
N LEU A 333 6.60 6.34 -6.61
CA LEU A 333 6.02 7.67 -6.83
C LEU A 333 6.97 8.60 -7.60
N LYS A 334 8.29 8.40 -7.44
CA LYS A 334 9.34 9.23 -8.06
C LYS A 334 9.54 8.93 -9.54
N TYR A 335 9.25 7.74 -10.02
CA TYR A 335 9.37 7.39 -11.42
C TYR A 335 8.57 8.34 -12.32
N ASN A 336 9.14 8.66 -13.49
CA ASN A 336 8.45 9.48 -14.48
C ASN A 336 7.20 8.76 -15.01
N PRO A 337 5.99 9.36 -14.91
CA PRO A 337 4.74 8.68 -15.26
C PRO A 337 4.58 8.37 -16.76
N ILE A 338 5.39 8.99 -17.62
CA ILE A 338 5.35 8.75 -19.06
C ILE A 338 6.46 7.78 -19.45
N LYS A 339 7.72 8.11 -19.12
CA LYS A 339 8.90 7.34 -19.55
C LYS A 339 9.08 6.03 -18.76
N GLN A 340 8.67 6.01 -17.51
CA GLN A 340 8.85 4.89 -16.57
C GLN A 340 7.51 4.31 -16.10
N LYS A 341 6.45 4.43 -16.89
CA LYS A 341 5.12 3.93 -16.55
C LYS A 341 5.10 2.43 -16.25
N TYR A 342 5.89 1.64 -16.96
CA TYR A 342 5.96 0.19 -16.78
C TYR A 342 6.62 -0.18 -15.45
N HIS A 343 7.64 0.56 -15.01
CA HIS A 343 8.25 0.41 -13.68
C HIS A 343 7.21 0.66 -12.58
N LYS A 344 6.41 1.74 -12.71
CA LYS A 344 5.34 2.07 -11.75
C LYS A 344 4.30 0.96 -11.63
N ARG A 345 3.79 0.50 -12.77
CA ARG A 345 2.75 -0.54 -12.82
C ARG A 345 3.24 -1.84 -12.23
N LEU A 346 4.46 -2.27 -12.58
CA LEU A 346 5.05 -3.49 -12.04
C LEU A 346 5.34 -3.37 -10.54
N ALA A 347 5.93 -2.28 -10.07
CA ALA A 347 6.19 -2.06 -8.65
C ALA A 347 4.90 -2.09 -7.80
N ARG A 348 3.82 -1.44 -8.25
CA ARG A 348 2.50 -1.47 -7.60
C ARG A 348 1.87 -2.86 -7.58
N TYR A 349 2.00 -3.59 -8.69
CA TYR A 349 1.50 -4.95 -8.78
C TYR A 349 2.25 -5.89 -7.83
N LEU A 350 3.57 -5.81 -7.77
CA LEU A 350 4.41 -6.62 -6.88
C LEU A 350 4.10 -6.33 -5.41
N SER A 351 3.99 -5.06 -5.02
CA SER A 351 3.57 -4.65 -3.66
C SER A 351 2.26 -5.34 -3.24
N TRP A 352 1.24 -5.30 -4.11
CA TRP A 352 -0.03 -5.97 -3.88
C TRP A 352 0.08 -7.50 -3.84
N GLN A 353 0.85 -8.11 -4.76
CA GLN A 353 1.07 -9.55 -4.82
C GLN A 353 1.78 -10.06 -3.55
N TRP A 354 2.78 -9.38 -3.06
CA TRP A 354 3.49 -9.78 -1.85
C TRP A 354 2.58 -9.72 -0.62
N ARG A 355 1.67 -8.76 -0.56
CA ARG A 355 0.65 -8.71 0.51
C ARG A 355 -0.29 -9.91 0.47
N ILE A 356 -0.73 -10.33 -0.72
CA ILE A 356 -1.60 -11.52 -0.87
C ILE A 356 -0.84 -12.80 -0.53
N ARG A 357 0.41 -12.91 -0.95
CA ARG A 357 1.25 -14.10 -0.78
C ARG A 357 1.78 -14.29 0.65
N GLN A 358 1.60 -13.31 1.50
CA GLN A 358 1.97 -13.34 2.91
C GLN A 358 1.44 -14.58 3.64
N LYS A 359 0.18 -14.95 3.42
CA LYS A 359 -0.52 -16.07 4.10
C LYS A 359 0.08 -17.47 3.86
N GLY A 360 1.08 -17.64 3.07
CA GLY A 360 1.69 -18.94 2.82
C GLY A 360 3.21 -18.89 2.78
N ALA A 361 3.81 -17.76 3.17
CA ALA A 361 5.22 -17.47 2.91
C ALA A 361 5.61 -17.72 1.44
N ASP A 362 4.64 -17.57 0.52
CA ASP A 362 4.72 -17.96 -0.91
C ASP A 362 5.34 -16.82 -1.75
N TYR A 363 6.29 -16.09 -1.16
CA TYR A 363 6.94 -14.97 -1.81
C TYR A 363 7.77 -15.38 -3.03
N PHE A 364 8.25 -16.61 -3.05
CA PHE A 364 9.09 -17.16 -4.11
C PHE A 364 8.29 -17.77 -5.27
N ARG A 365 6.97 -17.77 -5.19
CA ARG A 365 6.13 -18.25 -6.27
C ARG A 365 6.38 -17.46 -7.55
N PRO A 366 6.71 -18.16 -8.66
CA PRO A 366 7.07 -17.50 -9.90
C PRO A 366 5.90 -16.77 -10.55
N TYR A 367 6.24 -15.80 -11.38
CA TYR A 367 5.32 -15.02 -12.21
C TYR A 367 5.42 -15.47 -13.66
N SER A 368 4.30 -15.59 -14.36
CA SER A 368 4.27 -15.80 -15.81
C SER A 368 4.62 -14.50 -16.54
N ILE A 369 5.36 -14.57 -17.63
CA ILE A 369 5.71 -13.40 -18.44
C ILE A 369 4.53 -12.96 -19.28
N GLY A 370 3.97 -13.85 -20.09
CA GLY A 370 2.83 -13.57 -20.96
C GLY A 370 1.50 -14.10 -20.45
N GLY A 371 0.45 -13.88 -21.26
CA GLY A 371 -0.93 -14.24 -20.97
C GLY A 371 -1.69 -13.22 -20.14
N ASP A 372 -3.00 -13.45 -19.93
CA ASP A 372 -3.92 -12.50 -19.28
C ASP A 372 -3.49 -12.05 -17.88
N LYS A 373 -2.78 -12.90 -17.15
CA LYS A 373 -2.24 -12.62 -15.82
C LYS A 373 -0.72 -12.46 -15.80
N GLY A 374 -0.09 -12.41 -16.97
CA GLY A 374 1.34 -12.26 -17.13
C GLY A 374 1.82 -10.84 -16.83
N LEU A 375 3.12 -10.72 -16.53
CA LEU A 375 3.73 -9.43 -16.18
C LEU A 375 3.68 -8.43 -17.33
N LEU A 376 3.72 -8.88 -18.60
CA LEU A 376 3.56 -7.99 -19.77
C LEU A 376 2.20 -7.32 -19.76
N ASN A 377 1.12 -8.07 -19.49
CA ASN A 377 -0.23 -7.51 -19.38
C ASN A 377 -0.38 -6.58 -18.18
N VAL A 378 0.21 -6.94 -17.05
CA VAL A 378 0.28 -6.06 -15.86
C VAL A 378 0.88 -4.71 -16.21
N MET A 379 1.99 -4.69 -16.92
CA MET A 379 2.65 -3.46 -17.35
C MET A 379 1.88 -2.75 -18.47
N GLY A 380 1.02 -3.44 -19.22
CA GLY A 380 0.35 -2.95 -20.42
C GLY A 380 1.27 -2.95 -21.65
N ILE A 381 2.19 -3.91 -21.71
CA ILE A 381 3.05 -4.18 -22.88
C ILE A 381 2.35 -5.21 -23.76
N GLN A 382 2.13 -4.85 -25.03
CA GLN A 382 1.49 -5.77 -25.98
C GLN A 382 2.48 -6.86 -26.42
N GLU A 383 2.01 -8.09 -26.43
CA GLU A 383 2.75 -9.24 -26.92
C GLU A 383 2.82 -9.20 -28.46
N ASN A 384 3.98 -8.84 -29.00
CA ASN A 384 4.19 -8.75 -30.44
C ASN A 384 5.53 -9.39 -30.82
N GLY A 385 5.47 -10.59 -31.39
CA GLY A 385 6.66 -11.36 -31.78
C GLY A 385 7.60 -10.66 -32.77
N ARG A 386 7.07 -9.72 -33.62
CA ARG A 386 7.90 -8.91 -34.49
C ARG A 386 8.94 -8.08 -33.77
N TYR A 387 8.64 -7.70 -32.54
CA TYR A 387 9.53 -6.90 -31.67
C TYR A 387 10.02 -7.70 -30.46
N GLY A 388 10.01 -9.04 -30.54
CA GLY A 388 10.29 -9.93 -29.41
C GLY A 388 11.58 -9.62 -28.66
N SER A 389 12.71 -9.46 -29.38
CA SER A 389 13.99 -9.13 -28.73
C SER A 389 13.96 -7.78 -27.99
N ARG A 390 13.34 -6.76 -28.58
CA ARG A 390 13.18 -5.46 -27.94
C ARG A 390 12.27 -5.52 -26.71
N ILE A 391 11.20 -6.33 -26.76
CA ILE A 391 10.28 -6.51 -25.63
C ILE A 391 10.99 -7.24 -24.51
N LYS A 392 11.75 -8.30 -24.80
CA LYS A 392 12.57 -9.03 -23.84
C LYS A 392 13.58 -8.11 -23.16
N GLU A 393 14.39 -7.42 -23.92
CA GLU A 393 15.39 -6.48 -23.42
C GLU A 393 14.74 -5.39 -22.56
N HIS A 394 13.61 -4.83 -23.00
CA HIS A 394 12.90 -3.81 -22.23
C HIS A 394 12.34 -4.35 -20.91
N PHE A 395 11.81 -5.57 -20.91
CA PHE A 395 11.32 -6.27 -19.73
C PHE A 395 12.44 -6.50 -18.71
N GLU A 396 13.60 -6.99 -19.17
CA GLU A 396 14.78 -7.23 -18.33
C GLU A 396 15.32 -5.91 -17.74
N ASN A 397 15.44 -4.86 -18.56
CA ASN A 397 15.86 -3.53 -18.12
C ASN A 397 14.91 -2.93 -17.05
N ILE A 398 13.60 -3.21 -17.12
CA ILE A 398 12.66 -2.79 -16.08
C ILE A 398 12.97 -3.52 -14.76
N LEU A 399 13.15 -4.84 -14.80
CA LEU A 399 13.47 -5.64 -13.61
C LEU A 399 14.81 -5.24 -13.01
N ASP A 400 15.84 -5.04 -13.82
CA ASP A 400 17.16 -4.58 -13.40
C ASP A 400 17.09 -3.20 -12.71
N THR A 401 16.31 -2.28 -13.28
CA THR A 401 16.09 -0.96 -12.68
C THR A 401 15.38 -1.08 -11.33
N LEU A 402 14.34 -1.91 -11.23
CA LEU A 402 13.64 -2.14 -9.96
C LEU A 402 14.56 -2.76 -8.90
N GLN A 403 15.50 -3.62 -9.30
CA GLN A 403 16.49 -4.21 -8.42
C GLN A 403 17.54 -3.17 -7.97
N GLN A 404 18.07 -2.38 -8.88
CA GLN A 404 19.01 -1.29 -8.57
C GLN A 404 18.41 -0.25 -7.63
N ASP A 405 17.12 0.03 -7.79
CA ASP A 405 16.37 0.97 -6.95
C ASP A 405 15.89 0.36 -5.62
N GLY A 406 16.19 -0.92 -5.34
CA GLY A 406 15.83 -1.62 -4.10
C GLY A 406 14.33 -1.93 -3.96
N ILE A 407 13.56 -1.87 -5.06
CA ILE A 407 12.12 -2.21 -5.07
C ILE A 407 11.94 -3.72 -5.05
N ILE A 408 12.83 -4.45 -5.70
CA ILE A 408 12.97 -5.90 -5.62
C ILE A 408 14.38 -6.23 -5.15
N ASN A 409 14.54 -7.37 -4.46
CA ASN A 409 15.85 -7.81 -4.00
C ASN A 409 16.63 -8.50 -5.13
N GLU A 410 15.98 -9.45 -5.80
CA GLU A 410 16.57 -10.27 -6.86
C GLU A 410 15.48 -10.70 -7.85
N TRP A 411 15.87 -10.90 -9.09
CA TRP A 411 15.04 -11.58 -10.07
C TRP A 411 15.85 -12.55 -10.91
N LYS A 412 15.21 -13.62 -11.41
CA LYS A 412 15.83 -14.59 -12.32
C LYS A 412 14.78 -15.34 -13.12
N TYR A 413 15.16 -15.78 -14.30
CA TYR A 413 14.40 -16.78 -15.04
C TYR A 413 14.45 -18.12 -14.32
N LEU A 414 13.36 -18.88 -14.39
CA LEU A 414 13.38 -20.28 -14.00
C LEU A 414 13.95 -21.13 -15.15
N GLU A 415 14.33 -22.38 -14.84
CA GLU A 415 14.97 -23.35 -15.77
C GLU A 415 14.20 -23.58 -17.07
N SER A 416 12.91 -23.17 -17.14
CA SER A 416 12.07 -23.24 -18.33
C SER A 416 12.52 -22.34 -19.48
N PHE A 417 13.45 -21.41 -19.25
CA PHE A 417 13.97 -20.54 -20.29
C PHE A 417 15.49 -20.46 -20.24
N ASN A 418 16.12 -20.81 -21.36
CA ASN A 418 17.57 -20.71 -21.57
C ASN A 418 17.83 -19.83 -22.79
N GLU A 419 18.85 -18.99 -22.75
CA GLU A 419 19.20 -18.06 -23.86
C GLU A 419 19.56 -18.78 -25.14
N SER A 420 20.07 -20.02 -25.11
CA SER A 420 20.30 -20.84 -26.30
C SER A 420 19.03 -21.08 -27.12
N MET A 421 17.85 -21.08 -26.49
CA MET A 421 16.56 -21.22 -27.19
C MET A 421 16.24 -20.06 -28.12
N VAL A 422 16.82 -18.88 -27.88
CA VAL A 422 16.67 -17.69 -28.73
C VAL A 422 17.40 -17.87 -30.08
N GLU A 423 18.52 -18.59 -30.05
CA GLU A 423 19.33 -18.85 -31.24
C GLU A 423 18.80 -20.03 -32.08
N GLU A 424 18.23 -21.02 -31.40
CA GLU A 424 17.81 -22.29 -32.02
C GLU A 424 16.41 -22.24 -32.63
N ASN A 425 15.50 -21.38 -32.12
CA ASN A 425 14.11 -21.33 -32.57
C ASN A 425 13.71 -19.96 -33.09
N LYS A 426 13.35 -19.85 -34.38
CA LYS A 426 12.87 -18.59 -34.98
C LYS A 426 11.62 -18.01 -34.30
N ASN A 427 10.80 -18.85 -33.72
CA ASN A 427 9.57 -18.47 -33.00
C ASN A 427 9.78 -18.40 -31.48
N TRP A 428 11.02 -18.36 -31.01
CA TRP A 428 11.40 -18.41 -29.57
C TRP A 428 10.55 -17.50 -28.68
N PHE A 429 10.10 -16.36 -29.21
CA PHE A 429 9.31 -15.39 -28.44
C PHE A 429 7.97 -15.97 -28.00
N HIS A 430 7.21 -16.58 -28.91
CA HIS A 430 5.90 -17.17 -28.61
C HIS A 430 6.00 -18.58 -28.05
N ASP A 431 6.94 -19.38 -28.52
CA ASP A 431 7.02 -20.79 -28.12
C ASP A 431 7.70 -20.97 -26.74
N ASN A 432 8.70 -20.12 -26.45
CA ASN A 432 9.53 -20.28 -25.26
C ASN A 432 9.39 -19.10 -24.28
N TRP A 433 9.70 -17.88 -24.69
CA TRP A 433 9.84 -16.76 -23.74
C TRP A 433 8.51 -16.31 -23.13
N ILE A 434 7.43 -16.18 -23.91
CA ILE A 434 6.09 -15.80 -23.40
C ILE A 434 5.59 -16.80 -22.34
N ASN A 435 5.93 -18.08 -22.52
CA ASN A 435 5.52 -19.17 -21.62
C ASN A 435 6.48 -19.35 -20.44
N ALA A 436 7.61 -18.67 -20.45
CA ALA A 436 8.58 -18.73 -19.37
C ALA A 436 8.07 -18.04 -18.09
N LYS A 437 8.72 -18.37 -17.00
CA LYS A 437 8.43 -17.80 -15.68
C LYS A 437 9.66 -17.13 -15.10
N VAL A 438 9.42 -16.07 -14.36
CA VAL A 438 10.44 -15.37 -13.58
C VAL A 438 10.13 -15.46 -12.10
N GLN A 439 11.15 -15.64 -11.31
CA GLN A 439 11.11 -15.48 -9.87
C GLN A 439 11.54 -14.05 -9.55
N ILE A 440 10.77 -13.36 -8.70
CA ILE A 440 11.06 -12.01 -8.23
C ILE A 440 10.96 -12.05 -6.71
N VAL A 441 12.06 -11.74 -6.06
CA VAL A 441 12.19 -11.80 -4.60
C VAL A 441 11.90 -10.42 -4.00
N PRO A 442 10.99 -10.31 -3.02
CA PRO A 442 10.75 -9.05 -2.34
C PRO A 442 11.93 -8.62 -1.48
N PRO A 443 12.08 -7.31 -1.19
CA PRO A 443 13.01 -6.82 -0.18
C PRO A 443 12.68 -7.35 1.22
N THR A 444 13.71 -7.42 2.06
CA THR A 444 13.57 -7.96 3.43
C THR A 444 12.57 -7.16 4.27
N GLU A 445 12.51 -5.85 4.08
CA GLU A 445 11.58 -4.96 4.78
C GLU A 445 10.13 -5.36 4.56
N ILE A 446 9.76 -5.74 3.34
CA ILE A 446 8.41 -6.19 3.01
C ILE A 446 8.10 -7.52 3.69
N THR A 447 9.02 -8.46 3.68
CA THR A 447 8.79 -9.78 4.31
C THR A 447 8.68 -9.67 5.82
N VAL A 448 9.51 -8.84 6.45
CA VAL A 448 9.49 -8.61 7.90
C VAL A 448 8.19 -7.94 8.32
N GLN A 449 7.78 -6.86 7.66
CA GLN A 449 6.55 -6.14 8.00
C GLN A 449 5.31 -7.01 7.79
N ASN A 450 5.22 -7.69 6.65
CA ASN A 450 4.10 -8.58 6.37
C ASN A 450 4.00 -9.72 7.40
N ASN A 451 5.12 -10.30 7.83
CA ASN A 451 5.13 -11.36 8.84
C ASN A 451 4.68 -10.84 10.22
N LYS A 452 5.06 -9.61 10.61
CA LYS A 452 4.58 -8.99 11.85
C LYS A 452 3.06 -8.84 11.85
N GLU A 453 2.49 -8.32 10.78
CA GLU A 453 1.04 -8.14 10.65
C GLU A 453 0.29 -9.49 10.64
N TYR A 454 0.84 -10.51 9.99
CA TYR A 454 0.25 -11.84 9.99
C TYR A 454 0.19 -12.44 11.40
N LEU A 455 1.29 -12.37 12.13
CA LEU A 455 1.36 -12.87 13.52
C LEU A 455 0.41 -12.09 14.45
N SER A 456 0.30 -10.78 14.29
CA SER A 456 -0.65 -9.97 15.09
C SER A 456 -2.12 -10.29 14.81
N LEU A 457 -2.45 -10.77 13.61
CA LEU A 457 -3.80 -11.18 13.24
C LEU A 457 -4.16 -12.59 13.69
N GLU A 458 -3.16 -13.51 13.77
CA GLU A 458 -3.37 -14.88 14.27
C GLU A 458 -3.33 -14.96 15.80
N MET A 459 -2.53 -14.13 16.44
CA MET A 459 -2.47 -14.01 17.89
C MET A 459 -3.50 -12.96 18.32
N GLY A 460 -4.73 -13.39 18.61
CA GLY A 460 -5.72 -12.51 19.26
C GLY A 460 -5.12 -11.83 20.49
N GLU A 461 -5.64 -10.67 20.87
CA GLU A 461 -5.16 -9.68 21.84
C GLU A 461 -4.70 -10.20 23.23
N SER A 462 -4.61 -11.49 23.48
CA SER A 462 -4.37 -12.08 24.79
C SER A 462 -2.97 -12.69 25.03
N GLU A 463 -2.05 -12.70 24.06
CA GLU A 463 -0.69 -13.26 24.26
C GLU A 463 0.41 -12.41 23.60
N GLN A 464 0.60 -11.19 24.11
CA GLN A 464 1.84 -10.44 23.93
C GLN A 464 2.92 -10.96 24.90
N GLN A 465 3.38 -12.20 24.71
CA GLN A 465 4.66 -12.61 25.25
C GLN A 465 5.74 -12.37 24.20
N GLU A 466 6.83 -11.73 24.64
CA GLU A 466 8.03 -11.43 23.87
C GLU A 466 8.47 -12.62 23.01
N MET A 467 7.97 -12.71 21.78
CA MET A 467 8.58 -13.63 20.81
C MET A 467 9.89 -13.03 20.34
N ASN A 468 10.95 -13.73 20.71
CA ASN A 468 12.33 -13.38 20.43
C ASN A 468 12.55 -13.27 18.91
N PHE A 469 12.42 -12.07 18.38
CA PHE A 469 12.55 -11.70 16.96
C PHE A 469 13.89 -12.16 16.37
N ALA A 470 14.94 -12.27 17.23
CA ALA A 470 16.22 -12.83 16.89
C ALA A 470 16.16 -14.34 16.53
N ALA A 471 15.17 -15.08 17.05
CA ALA A 471 14.99 -16.49 16.72
C ALA A 471 14.34 -16.67 15.34
N ILE A 472 13.42 -15.77 14.97
CA ILE A 472 12.79 -15.76 13.64
C ILE A 472 13.80 -15.36 12.58
N LEU A 473 14.59 -14.32 12.82
CA LEU A 473 15.69 -13.90 11.95
C LEU A 473 16.78 -15.00 11.82
N ARG A 474 17.13 -15.67 12.93
CA ARG A 474 18.07 -16.81 12.89
C ARG A 474 17.53 -17.99 12.08
N ASN A 475 16.23 -18.23 12.08
CA ASN A 475 15.64 -19.29 11.27
C ASN A 475 15.53 -18.90 9.78
N MET A 476 15.36 -17.60 9.47
CA MET A 476 15.40 -17.11 8.10
C MET A 476 16.83 -17.08 7.54
N THR A 477 17.80 -16.59 8.30
CA THR A 477 19.22 -16.63 7.91
C THR A 477 19.79 -18.06 7.89
N LYS A 478 19.30 -18.98 8.74
CA LYS A 478 19.65 -20.41 8.61
C LYS A 478 19.10 -21.04 7.33
N LYS A 479 17.97 -20.57 6.79
CA LYS A 479 17.48 -21.02 5.48
C LYS A 479 18.32 -20.48 4.32
N GLU A 480 18.88 -19.29 4.44
CA GLU A 480 19.78 -18.72 3.42
C GLU A 480 21.19 -19.33 3.47
N THR A 481 21.71 -19.66 4.66
CA THR A 481 22.98 -20.41 4.81
C THR A 481 22.82 -21.90 4.54
N ALA A 482 21.61 -22.47 4.69
CA ALA A 482 21.35 -23.86 4.35
C ALA A 482 21.25 -24.12 2.83
N ALA A 483 21.19 -23.08 2.01
CA ALA A 483 21.33 -23.20 0.55
C ALA A 483 22.78 -23.38 0.11
N SER A 484 23.76 -23.25 1.00
CA SER A 484 25.20 -23.45 0.72
C SER A 484 25.85 -24.61 1.45
N GLU A 485 25.17 -25.24 2.41
CA GLU A 485 25.62 -26.51 3.01
C GLU A 485 24.62 -27.60 2.63
N VAL A 486 25.06 -28.54 1.80
CA VAL A 486 24.32 -29.77 1.49
C VAL A 486 24.16 -30.53 2.81
N MET A 487 23.03 -30.31 3.51
CA MET A 487 22.65 -31.17 4.64
C MET A 487 22.30 -32.54 4.06
N GLU A 488 23.21 -33.47 4.20
CA GLU A 488 22.92 -34.88 3.95
C GLU A 488 21.74 -35.31 4.83
N MET A 489 20.59 -35.56 4.21
CA MET A 489 19.44 -36.10 4.93
C MET A 489 19.68 -37.56 5.29
N ASP A 490 19.55 -37.88 6.57
CA ASP A 490 19.59 -39.26 7.03
C ASP A 490 18.46 -40.09 6.41
N VAL A 491 18.79 -41.33 6.01
CA VAL A 491 17.81 -42.27 5.44
C VAL A 491 16.94 -42.83 6.56
N THR A 492 15.80 -42.24 6.77
CA THR A 492 14.75 -42.74 7.67
C THR A 492 13.46 -43.03 6.88
N PRO A 493 12.61 -43.96 7.37
CA PRO A 493 11.32 -44.25 6.73
C PRO A 493 10.46 -42.98 6.52
N GLU A 494 10.45 -42.09 7.52
CA GLU A 494 9.73 -40.83 7.51
C GLU A 494 10.30 -39.88 6.45
N ASN A 495 11.62 -39.69 6.38
CA ASN A 495 12.28 -38.82 5.41
C ASN A 495 12.05 -39.30 3.98
N MET A 496 12.13 -40.61 3.73
CA MET A 496 11.83 -41.20 2.41
C MET A 496 10.40 -40.94 1.98
N LYS A 497 9.44 -41.19 2.86
CA LYS A 497 8.01 -41.01 2.59
C LYS A 497 7.69 -39.54 2.38
N GLN A 498 8.18 -38.65 3.26
CA GLN A 498 7.90 -37.21 3.20
C GLN A 498 8.49 -36.58 1.93
N THR A 499 9.75 -36.88 1.61
CA THR A 499 10.41 -36.38 0.42
C THR A 499 9.70 -36.83 -0.86
N ARG A 500 9.29 -38.10 -0.91
CA ARG A 500 8.50 -38.63 -2.04
C ARG A 500 7.17 -37.89 -2.20
N LEU A 501 6.45 -37.66 -1.11
CA LEU A 501 5.17 -36.94 -1.12
C LEU A 501 5.36 -35.47 -1.51
N ASN A 502 6.37 -34.82 -0.98
CA ASN A 502 6.71 -33.43 -1.30
C ASN A 502 7.09 -33.24 -2.79
N ARG A 503 7.75 -34.25 -3.39
CA ARG A 503 8.05 -34.29 -4.83
C ARG A 503 6.86 -34.74 -5.70
N GLY A 504 5.71 -35.05 -5.11
CA GLY A 504 4.50 -35.50 -5.82
C GLY A 504 4.66 -36.84 -6.54
N GLN A 505 5.67 -37.65 -6.15
CA GLN A 505 6.00 -38.89 -6.86
C GLN A 505 5.23 -40.08 -6.31
N LYS A 506 4.78 -40.98 -7.23
CA LYS A 506 4.19 -42.24 -6.85
C LYS A 506 5.27 -43.22 -6.39
N LEU A 507 4.97 -44.05 -5.38
CA LEU A 507 5.89 -45.02 -4.80
C LEU A 507 6.55 -45.95 -5.84
N ALA A 508 5.76 -46.38 -6.83
CA ALA A 508 6.27 -47.22 -7.91
C ALA A 508 7.28 -46.48 -8.82
N ALA A 509 7.10 -45.19 -9.02
CA ALA A 509 8.03 -44.36 -9.81
C ALA A 509 9.36 -44.21 -9.10
N VAL A 510 9.33 -43.89 -7.80
CA VAL A 510 10.53 -43.77 -6.98
C VAL A 510 11.27 -45.10 -6.86
N ALA A 511 10.55 -46.20 -6.62
CA ALA A 511 11.14 -47.56 -6.56
C ALA A 511 11.89 -47.91 -7.86
N LYS A 512 11.33 -47.57 -9.01
CA LYS A 512 11.97 -47.78 -10.33
C LYS A 512 13.19 -46.84 -10.51
N GLU A 513 13.10 -45.59 -10.10
CA GLU A 513 14.18 -44.60 -10.20
C GLU A 513 15.41 -45.02 -9.39
N ILE A 514 15.20 -45.48 -8.16
CA ILE A 514 16.29 -45.89 -7.25
C ILE A 514 16.74 -47.33 -7.44
N GLY A 515 16.06 -48.09 -8.29
CA GLY A 515 16.41 -49.47 -8.58
C GLY A 515 16.19 -50.43 -7.41
N ILE A 516 15.06 -50.25 -6.67
CA ILE A 516 14.64 -51.10 -5.54
C ILE A 516 13.25 -51.63 -5.87
N SER A 517 12.89 -52.84 -5.37
CA SER A 517 11.55 -53.34 -5.59
C SER A 517 10.49 -52.47 -4.92
N HIS A 518 9.34 -52.25 -5.57
CA HIS A 518 8.21 -51.51 -5.03
C HIS A 518 7.81 -52.03 -3.62
N THR A 519 7.82 -53.36 -3.45
CA THR A 519 7.49 -53.98 -2.16
C THR A 519 8.51 -53.65 -1.07
N THR A 520 9.79 -53.62 -1.41
CA THR A 520 10.87 -53.27 -0.46
C THR A 520 10.72 -51.80 -0.03
N LEU A 521 10.55 -50.90 -0.96
CA LEU A 521 10.40 -49.45 -0.64
C LEU A 521 9.11 -49.19 0.17
N SER A 522 7.99 -49.83 -0.20
CA SER A 522 6.73 -49.73 0.56
C SER A 522 6.86 -50.25 1.99
N ARG A 523 7.55 -51.38 2.20
CA ARG A 523 7.75 -51.94 3.54
C ARG A 523 8.68 -51.08 4.37
N TYR A 524 9.69 -50.44 3.75
CA TYR A 524 10.56 -49.50 4.41
C TYR A 524 9.83 -48.23 4.84
N GLU A 525 9.15 -47.55 3.95
CA GLU A 525 8.37 -46.33 4.27
C GLU A 525 7.28 -46.54 5.35
N ASN A 526 6.80 -47.76 5.51
CA ASN A 526 5.82 -48.13 6.54
C ASN A 526 6.45 -48.74 7.80
N GLY A 527 7.78 -48.62 7.97
CA GLY A 527 8.49 -49.10 9.16
C GLY A 527 8.52 -50.61 9.35
N LYS A 528 8.19 -51.39 8.31
CA LYS A 528 8.18 -52.87 8.35
C LYS A 528 9.53 -53.51 8.06
N ILE A 529 10.50 -52.72 7.70
CA ILE A 529 11.92 -53.13 7.54
C ILE A 529 12.74 -52.12 8.33
N SER A 530 13.38 -52.57 9.40
CA SER A 530 14.21 -51.74 10.27
C SER A 530 15.62 -51.55 9.72
N ASN A 531 16.16 -52.55 9.04
CA ASN A 531 17.52 -52.55 8.50
C ASN A 531 17.51 -53.04 7.04
N PRO A 532 17.40 -52.12 6.07
CA PRO A 532 17.64 -52.47 4.66
C PRO A 532 19.10 -52.89 4.44
N THR A 533 19.36 -53.61 3.34
CA THR A 533 20.75 -53.90 2.96
C THR A 533 21.55 -52.63 2.72
N GLU A 534 22.86 -52.67 2.95
CA GLU A 534 23.75 -51.49 2.74
C GLU A 534 23.60 -50.89 1.33
N GLU A 535 23.47 -51.75 0.32
CA GLU A 535 23.22 -51.33 -1.07
C GLU A 535 21.92 -50.54 -1.23
N ASN A 536 20.84 -51.00 -0.60
CA ASN A 536 19.56 -50.30 -0.66
C ASN A 536 19.58 -48.99 0.14
N MET A 537 20.27 -48.95 1.28
CA MET A 537 20.47 -47.74 2.05
C MET A 537 21.22 -46.67 1.23
N LEU A 538 22.30 -47.07 0.55
CA LEU A 538 23.08 -46.16 -0.29
C LEU A 538 22.22 -45.60 -1.46
N LYS A 539 21.43 -46.46 -2.09
CA LYS A 539 20.52 -46.06 -3.17
C LYS A 539 19.45 -45.05 -2.68
N MET A 540 18.86 -45.29 -1.50
CA MET A 540 17.92 -44.38 -0.87
C MET A 540 18.56 -43.07 -0.46
N LYS A 541 19.81 -43.10 0.09
CA LYS A 541 20.58 -41.91 0.46
C LYS A 541 20.87 -41.03 -0.76
N ASN A 542 21.31 -41.65 -1.84
CA ASN A 542 21.58 -40.92 -3.08
C ASN A 542 20.33 -40.25 -3.67
N TRP A 543 19.16 -40.91 -3.55
CA TRP A 543 17.90 -40.36 -4.02
C TRP A 543 17.40 -39.24 -3.12
N LEU A 544 17.50 -39.36 -1.79
CA LEU A 544 17.12 -38.31 -0.83
C LEU A 544 17.90 -37.02 -1.05
N ASN A 545 19.22 -37.14 -1.27
CA ASN A 545 20.16 -36.04 -1.42
C ASN A 545 20.31 -35.56 -2.88
N LYS A 546 19.50 -36.10 -3.81
CA LYS A 546 19.38 -35.61 -5.17
C LYS A 546 18.55 -34.33 -5.14
N LEU A 547 19.19 -33.19 -5.35
CA LEU A 547 18.53 -31.86 -5.45
C LEU A 547 17.58 -31.78 -6.64
#